data_bc5dd9688c982df840c137f01d9dbb8d
#
_entry.id   bc5dd9688c982df840c137f01d9dbb8d
#
_cell.length_a   1.000
_cell.length_b   1.000
_cell.length_c   1.000
_cell.angle_alpha   90.00
_cell.angle_beta   90.00
_cell.angle_gamma   90.00
#
_symmetry.space_group_name_H-M   'P 1'
#
loop_
_entity.id
_entity.type
_entity.pdbx_description
1 polymer ?
#
loop_
_entity_poly.entity_id
_entity_poly.type
_entity_poly.pdbx_seq_one_letter_code
_entity_poly.pdbx_strand_id
1 'polypeptide(L)'
;MGTGAGRGRSVAMPDPVLLWFRQDLRLEDQAALTAAAKAGPVIPVYVLDDETPGEWRIGGAQRWWLHHSLAALAASLEAAGSRLVLRRGKSADVIAALLEETGAGQVHATRHYEPWWRAADTALGDRLVLHDGDHLARVEDVRTGSGGQFRIYASFWKGLQSFLPPGPPLPAPERIAAPDRWPGGDTLADWALPPTKPDWSTGFDWTPGEAAALAKLDGLAKIVDAYETSRNLPAQEGTSRLSPHLHFGEISPRTVWRATEGRPDSDKFHKELAWRDFTSGVIMQTPDYAEKHGRPKYDAFPWRTAENAAEDLRAWKRGRTGYPIVDAGMRQLWTTGWMHNRVRMITSSFLVKHLLIDWREGERYFWDTLVDADYGNNAVNWQWIAGTGIDANVFSRIMAPLTQSEKFGASDYIRRWVPELRDVPDHAIHDPEAAGVLPDGYPAKIIGHREARERALKVNRAAMASA
;
A
#
# COMPACT_ATOMS: atom_id res chain seq x y z
N MET A 1 52.66 22.12 49.26
CA MET A 1 51.70 21.09 48.97
C MET A 1 50.60 21.72 48.16
N GLY A 2 50.68 21.60 46.86
CA GLY A 2 49.70 22.16 45.93
C GLY A 2 48.81 21.05 45.40
N THR A 3 47.57 21.03 45.84
CA THR A 3 46.55 20.11 45.33
C THR A 3 46.02 20.61 43.97
N GLY A 4 46.52 20.01 42.89
CA GLY A 4 45.99 20.21 41.55
C GLY A 4 44.62 19.56 41.43
N ALA A 5 43.56 20.37 41.45
CA ALA A 5 42.23 19.93 41.08
C ALA A 5 42.21 19.61 39.58
N GLY A 6 42.16 18.33 39.23
CA GLY A 6 41.93 17.86 37.87
C GLY A 6 40.60 18.36 37.40
N ARG A 7 40.58 19.29 36.45
CA ARG A 7 39.38 19.64 35.69
C ARG A 7 39.02 18.40 34.86
N GLY A 8 37.95 17.69 35.27
CA GLY A 8 37.33 16.67 34.46
C GLY A 8 36.98 17.28 33.08
N ARG A 9 37.55 16.75 32.02
CA ARG A 9 37.10 17.05 30.64
C ARG A 9 35.64 16.63 30.58
N SER A 10 34.74 17.60 30.52
CA SER A 10 33.38 17.37 30.03
C SER A 10 33.52 16.76 28.66
N VAL A 11 33.19 15.49 28.50
CA VAL A 11 33.05 14.87 27.20
C VAL A 11 31.84 15.55 26.58
N ALA A 12 32.04 16.41 25.57
CA ALA A 12 30.95 17.01 24.84
C ALA A 12 30.06 15.88 24.31
N MET A 13 28.75 15.96 24.54
CA MET A 13 27.79 15.04 23.93
C MET A 13 27.93 15.16 22.42
N PRO A 14 27.87 14.05 21.67
CA PRO A 14 27.87 14.12 20.21
C PRO A 14 26.66 14.93 19.73
N ASP A 15 26.80 15.57 18.57
CA ASP A 15 25.72 16.34 17.95
C ASP A 15 24.48 15.44 17.73
N PRO A 16 23.27 15.98 17.86
CA PRO A 16 22.06 15.20 17.62
C PRO A 16 21.95 14.79 16.15
N VAL A 17 21.21 13.71 15.91
CA VAL A 17 20.96 13.14 14.59
C VAL A 17 19.44 13.10 14.35
N LEU A 18 18.98 13.55 13.20
CA LEU A 18 17.58 13.38 12.83
C LEU A 18 17.34 11.94 12.33
N LEU A 19 16.23 11.34 12.76
CA LEU A 19 15.69 10.13 12.18
C LEU A 19 14.34 10.48 11.53
N TRP A 20 14.28 10.49 10.22
CA TRP A 20 13.09 10.83 9.49
C TRP A 20 12.30 9.58 9.14
N PHE A 21 11.23 9.31 9.88
CA PHE A 21 10.26 8.28 9.57
C PHE A 21 9.40 8.68 8.36
N ARG A 22 9.18 7.72 7.48
CA ARG A 22 8.30 7.83 6.30
C ARG A 22 7.21 6.75 6.38
N GLN A 23 7.25 5.74 5.50
CA GLN A 23 6.43 4.52 5.56
C GLN A 23 7.22 3.36 6.19
N ASP A 24 7.76 3.59 7.37
CA ASP A 24 8.62 2.68 8.10
C ASP A 24 8.41 2.82 9.63
N LEU A 25 7.11 2.90 10.04
CA LEU A 25 6.66 3.30 11.37
C LEU A 25 6.82 2.17 12.40
N ARG A 26 8.07 1.75 12.65
CA ARG A 26 8.46 0.67 13.56
C ARG A 26 9.82 0.94 14.21
N LEU A 27 10.10 0.20 15.29
CA LEU A 27 11.42 0.20 15.94
C LEU A 27 12.24 -1.06 15.63
N GLU A 28 11.57 -2.20 15.47
CA GLU A 28 12.20 -3.47 15.08
C GLU A 28 12.56 -3.47 13.60
N ASP A 29 13.69 -4.04 13.27
CA ASP A 29 14.24 -4.10 11.88
C ASP A 29 14.26 -2.74 11.17
N GLN A 30 14.64 -1.71 11.93
CA GLN A 30 14.73 -0.33 11.45
C GLN A 30 16.21 0.09 11.34
N ALA A 31 16.78 -0.10 10.15
CA ALA A 31 18.20 0.14 9.90
C ALA A 31 18.60 1.63 10.09
N ALA A 32 17.73 2.56 9.70
CA ALA A 32 17.95 3.99 9.88
C ALA A 32 18.02 4.36 11.37
N LEU A 33 17.11 3.82 12.21
CA LEU A 33 17.14 4.01 13.66
C LEU A 33 18.39 3.41 14.26
N THR A 34 18.76 2.19 13.89
CA THR A 34 19.96 1.52 14.40
C THR A 34 21.22 2.31 14.07
N ALA A 35 21.31 2.90 12.88
CA ALA A 35 22.44 3.73 12.48
C ALA A 35 22.44 5.09 13.20
N ALA A 36 21.29 5.76 13.27
CA ALA A 36 21.16 7.04 13.97
C ALA A 36 21.51 6.91 15.46
N ALA A 37 21.04 5.86 16.15
CA ALA A 37 21.33 5.61 17.56
C ALA A 37 22.83 5.34 17.86
N LYS A 38 23.58 4.87 16.86
CA LYS A 38 25.05 4.72 16.96
C LYS A 38 25.79 6.03 16.70
N ALA A 39 25.20 6.95 15.93
CA ALA A 39 25.83 8.21 15.56
C ALA A 39 25.72 9.28 16.66
N GLY A 40 24.60 9.31 17.42
CA GLY A 40 24.40 10.29 18.48
C GLY A 40 22.99 10.24 19.10
N PRO A 41 22.64 11.25 19.92
CA PRO A 41 21.27 11.42 20.40
C PRO A 41 20.29 11.59 19.22
N VAL A 42 19.18 10.84 19.24
CA VAL A 42 18.25 10.76 18.10
C VAL A 42 17.05 11.67 18.31
N ILE A 43 16.71 12.43 17.27
CA ILE A 43 15.45 13.19 17.16
C ILE A 43 14.58 12.49 16.12
N PRO A 44 13.64 11.63 16.53
CA PRO A 44 12.68 11.00 15.62
C PRO A 44 11.69 12.05 15.10
N VAL A 45 11.51 12.10 13.78
CA VAL A 45 10.68 13.07 13.09
C VAL A 45 9.73 12.36 12.13
N TYR A 46 8.47 12.79 12.08
CA TYR A 46 7.56 12.49 10.98
C TYR A 46 7.07 13.80 10.36
N VAL A 47 7.10 13.90 9.04
CA VAL A 47 6.62 15.07 8.28
C VAL A 47 5.38 14.70 7.50
N LEU A 48 4.26 15.37 7.78
CA LEU A 48 3.06 15.28 6.96
C LEU A 48 3.20 16.22 5.76
N ASP A 49 3.52 15.65 4.61
CA ASP A 49 3.66 16.37 3.34
C ASP A 49 2.44 16.14 2.46
N ASP A 50 1.52 17.09 2.46
CA ASP A 50 0.33 17.10 1.61
C ASP A 50 0.55 17.89 0.31
N GLU A 51 1.74 18.49 0.11
CA GLU A 51 2.03 19.38 -0.99
C GLU A 51 2.83 18.70 -2.11
N THR A 52 3.96 18.07 -1.76
CA THR A 52 4.88 17.49 -2.76
C THR A 52 4.25 16.35 -3.56
N PRO A 53 3.43 15.43 -2.96
CA PRO A 53 2.77 14.40 -3.72
C PRO A 53 1.65 14.88 -4.65
N GLY A 54 1.18 16.13 -4.52
CA GLY A 54 0.11 16.67 -5.34
C GLY A 54 -1.18 15.87 -5.24
N GLU A 55 -1.66 15.33 -6.36
CA GLU A 55 -2.87 14.49 -6.40
C GLU A 55 -2.72 13.19 -5.59
N TRP A 56 -1.49 12.74 -5.37
CA TRP A 56 -1.15 11.52 -4.66
C TRP A 56 -0.90 11.73 -3.16
N ARG A 57 -1.30 12.87 -2.61
CA ARG A 57 -1.40 13.02 -1.16
C ARG A 57 -2.24 11.89 -0.57
N ILE A 58 -1.90 11.44 0.63
CA ILE A 58 -2.58 10.29 1.25
C ILE A 58 -4.10 10.49 1.35
N GLY A 59 -4.86 9.46 0.99
CA GLY A 59 -6.32 9.45 0.96
C GLY A 59 -6.97 9.30 2.34
N GLY A 60 -8.30 9.36 2.39
CA GLY A 60 -9.06 9.34 3.65
C GLY A 60 -8.81 8.10 4.51
N ALA A 61 -8.77 6.90 3.91
CA ALA A 61 -8.50 5.66 4.64
C ALA A 61 -7.07 5.61 5.18
N GLN A 62 -6.10 6.06 4.38
CA GLN A 62 -4.70 6.12 4.79
C GLN A 62 -4.49 7.14 5.92
N ARG A 63 -5.20 8.27 5.92
CA ARG A 63 -5.14 9.27 6.99
C ARG A 63 -5.64 8.70 8.32
N TRP A 64 -6.72 7.93 8.28
CA TRP A 64 -7.21 7.23 9.46
C TRP A 64 -6.15 6.27 10.01
N TRP A 65 -5.54 5.45 9.14
CA TRP A 65 -4.49 4.52 9.56
C TRP A 65 -3.27 5.25 10.13
N LEU A 66 -2.79 6.26 9.42
CA LEU A 66 -1.63 7.06 9.82
C LEU A 66 -1.81 7.69 11.21
N HIS A 67 -3.00 8.21 11.52
CA HIS A 67 -3.29 8.76 12.83
C HIS A 67 -3.00 7.75 13.95
N HIS A 68 -3.54 6.57 13.84
CA HIS A 68 -3.38 5.52 14.84
C HIS A 68 -1.96 4.93 14.85
N SER A 69 -1.34 4.80 13.71
CA SER A 69 0.04 4.33 13.55
C SER A 69 1.04 5.28 14.20
N LEU A 70 0.90 6.59 13.99
CA LEU A 70 1.76 7.60 14.63
C LEU A 70 1.55 7.66 16.15
N ALA A 71 0.33 7.48 16.64
CA ALA A 71 0.07 7.39 18.07
C ALA A 71 0.77 6.16 18.69
N ALA A 72 0.72 5.01 18.01
CA ALA A 72 1.40 3.81 18.45
C ALA A 72 2.94 3.96 18.42
N LEU A 73 3.49 4.55 17.35
CA LEU A 73 4.92 4.83 17.24
C LEU A 73 5.41 5.80 18.32
N ALA A 74 4.64 6.86 18.61
CA ALA A 74 4.98 7.81 19.66
C ALA A 74 5.08 7.12 21.02
N ALA A 75 4.11 6.26 21.36
CA ALA A 75 4.13 5.48 22.61
C ALA A 75 5.35 4.53 22.68
N SER A 76 5.71 3.87 21.57
CA SER A 76 6.88 2.99 21.51
C SER A 76 8.18 3.77 21.68
N LEU A 77 8.29 4.96 21.09
CA LEU A 77 9.47 5.84 21.26
C LEU A 77 9.58 6.36 22.69
N GLU A 78 8.44 6.73 23.32
CA GLU A 78 8.41 7.16 24.74
C GLU A 78 8.89 6.03 25.67
N ALA A 79 8.44 4.81 25.43
CA ALA A 79 8.89 3.64 26.19
C ALA A 79 10.41 3.39 26.04
N ALA A 80 10.97 3.70 24.87
CA ALA A 80 12.41 3.62 24.59
C ALA A 80 13.22 4.86 25.09
N GLY A 81 12.58 5.83 25.75
CA GLY A 81 13.23 7.03 26.31
C GLY A 81 13.41 8.18 25.33
N SER A 82 12.63 8.21 24.25
CA SER A 82 12.63 9.23 23.20
C SER A 82 11.24 9.82 22.99
N ARG A 83 11.05 10.65 21.97
CA ARG A 83 9.72 11.14 21.57
C ARG A 83 9.67 11.39 20.07
N LEU A 84 8.45 11.32 19.49
CA LEU A 84 8.21 11.65 18.10
C LEU A 84 7.97 13.16 17.94
N VAL A 85 8.71 13.80 17.04
CA VAL A 85 8.48 15.19 16.62
C VAL A 85 7.65 15.19 15.36
N LEU A 86 6.51 15.88 15.39
CA LEU A 86 5.59 16.00 14.26
C LEU A 86 5.72 17.36 13.60
N ARG A 87 5.82 17.41 12.29
CA ARG A 87 5.87 18.64 11.49
C ARG A 87 5.01 18.49 10.23
N ARG A 88 4.48 19.60 9.73
CA ARG A 88 3.72 19.65 8.46
C ARG A 88 4.43 20.57 7.47
N GLY A 89 4.37 20.22 6.18
CA GLY A 89 4.90 20.99 5.06
C GLY A 89 5.67 20.13 4.08
N LYS A 90 6.33 20.75 3.11
CA LYS A 90 7.19 20.05 2.16
C LYS A 90 8.34 19.37 2.87
N SER A 91 8.45 18.06 2.72
CA SER A 91 9.35 17.23 3.50
C SER A 91 10.81 17.72 3.46
N ALA A 92 11.33 18.04 2.28
CA ALA A 92 12.72 18.50 2.14
C ALA A 92 12.97 19.83 2.89
N ASP A 93 12.04 20.78 2.79
CA ASP A 93 12.15 22.08 3.43
C ASP A 93 12.08 21.96 4.95
N VAL A 94 11.13 21.15 5.45
CA VAL A 94 10.95 20.91 6.88
C VAL A 94 12.16 20.21 7.48
N ILE A 95 12.70 19.18 6.84
CA ILE A 95 13.90 18.47 7.32
C ILE A 95 15.12 19.41 7.28
N ALA A 96 15.30 20.20 6.22
CA ALA A 96 16.39 21.16 6.16
C ALA A 96 16.32 22.20 7.30
N ALA A 97 15.13 22.73 7.59
CA ALA A 97 14.91 23.66 8.69
C ALA A 97 15.17 23.00 10.06
N LEU A 98 14.79 21.74 10.26
CA LEU A 98 15.06 21.00 11.49
C LEU A 98 16.56 20.73 11.70
N LEU A 99 17.33 20.45 10.65
CA LEU A 99 18.78 20.31 10.74
C LEU A 99 19.42 21.62 11.26
N GLU A 100 18.99 22.77 10.76
CA GLU A 100 19.45 24.09 11.25
C GLU A 100 18.98 24.39 12.68
N GLU A 101 17.69 24.13 13.00
CA GLU A 101 17.09 24.38 14.30
C GLU A 101 17.76 23.58 15.41
N THR A 102 18.14 22.34 15.12
CA THR A 102 18.68 21.40 16.11
C THR A 102 20.21 21.34 16.14
N GLY A 103 20.87 21.87 15.12
CA GLY A 103 22.31 21.70 14.91
C GLY A 103 22.71 20.27 14.50
N ALA A 104 21.75 19.45 14.09
CA ALA A 104 22.03 18.10 13.61
C ALA A 104 22.80 18.14 12.28
N GLY A 105 23.89 17.37 12.20
CA GLY A 105 24.72 17.34 10.99
C GLY A 105 24.13 16.47 9.88
N GLN A 106 23.33 15.48 10.22
CA GLN A 106 22.78 14.49 9.30
C GLN A 106 21.35 14.09 9.66
N VAL A 107 20.62 13.62 8.63
CA VAL A 107 19.34 12.93 8.79
C VAL A 107 19.44 11.52 8.25
N HIS A 108 18.99 10.53 9.01
CA HIS A 108 18.86 9.15 8.58
C HIS A 108 17.42 8.86 8.20
N ALA A 109 17.19 8.14 7.10
CA ALA A 109 15.86 7.71 6.65
C ALA A 109 15.92 6.37 5.93
N THR A 110 14.81 5.64 5.91
CA THR A 110 14.64 4.45 5.06
C THR A 110 14.41 4.86 3.62
N ARG A 111 15.00 4.11 2.68
CA ARG A 111 14.87 4.35 1.24
C ARG A 111 13.47 3.98 0.77
N HIS A 112 12.84 4.91 0.05
CA HIS A 112 11.58 4.72 -0.66
C HIS A 112 11.70 5.16 -2.13
N TYR A 113 10.76 4.72 -2.97
CA TYR A 113 10.88 4.86 -4.43
C TYR A 113 9.80 5.74 -5.05
N GLU A 114 8.84 6.20 -4.29
CA GLU A 114 7.82 7.15 -4.74
C GLU A 114 8.46 8.46 -5.20
N PRO A 115 7.92 9.10 -6.24
CA PRO A 115 8.52 10.29 -6.85
C PRO A 115 8.83 11.43 -5.86
N TRP A 116 7.92 11.67 -4.92
CA TRP A 116 8.06 12.72 -3.90
C TRP A 116 9.18 12.45 -2.89
N TRP A 117 9.35 11.18 -2.46
CA TRP A 117 10.46 10.79 -1.57
C TRP A 117 11.79 10.96 -2.29
N ARG A 118 11.89 10.53 -3.55
CA ARG A 118 13.12 10.67 -4.34
C ARG A 118 13.47 12.13 -4.64
N ALA A 119 12.47 12.98 -4.85
CA ALA A 119 12.68 14.43 -5.00
C ALA A 119 13.23 15.03 -3.70
N ALA A 120 12.69 14.67 -2.55
CA ALA A 120 13.18 15.10 -1.25
C ALA A 120 14.60 14.57 -0.95
N ASP A 121 14.89 13.32 -1.30
CA ASP A 121 16.23 12.73 -1.18
C ASP A 121 17.26 13.52 -1.98
N THR A 122 16.92 13.87 -3.21
CA THR A 122 17.79 14.71 -4.08
C THR A 122 18.01 16.10 -3.51
N ALA A 123 16.97 16.73 -2.97
CA ALA A 123 17.06 18.07 -2.39
C ALA A 123 17.91 18.14 -1.11
N LEU A 124 17.87 17.09 -0.28
CA LEU A 124 18.66 17.02 0.95
C LEU A 124 20.13 16.66 0.68
N GLY A 125 20.44 15.95 -0.41
CA GLY A 125 21.79 15.62 -0.85
C GLY A 125 22.62 14.91 0.23
N ASP A 126 23.85 15.34 0.42
CA ASP A 126 24.82 14.69 1.31
C ASP A 126 24.44 14.75 2.82
N ARG A 127 23.45 15.55 3.19
CA ARG A 127 22.93 15.59 4.57
C ARG A 127 22.01 14.39 4.88
N LEU A 128 21.56 13.67 3.87
CA LEU A 128 20.68 12.51 4.01
C LEU A 128 21.45 11.20 3.86
N VAL A 129 21.34 10.34 4.88
CA VAL A 129 21.87 8.98 4.86
C VAL A 129 20.70 8.01 4.68
N LEU A 130 20.64 7.36 3.52
CA LEU A 130 19.58 6.40 3.20
C LEU A 130 19.97 4.98 3.60
N HIS A 131 19.01 4.29 4.21
CA HIS A 131 19.14 2.89 4.65
C HIS A 131 18.10 2.02 3.95
N ASP A 132 18.46 0.76 3.67
CA ASP A 132 17.54 -0.23 3.12
C ASP A 132 16.80 -0.94 4.26
N GLY A 133 15.54 -1.34 4.05
CA GLY A 133 14.73 -2.01 5.09
C GLY A 133 13.25 -2.16 4.79
N ASP A 134 12.74 -1.54 3.72
CA ASP A 134 11.33 -1.64 3.32
C ASP A 134 11.08 -2.62 2.16
N HIS A 135 12.12 -3.23 1.62
CA HIS A 135 12.10 -4.19 0.52
C HIS A 135 12.89 -5.44 0.89
N LEU A 136 12.68 -6.55 0.15
CA LEU A 136 13.44 -7.78 0.33
C LEU A 136 14.89 -7.62 -0.11
N ALA A 137 15.12 -6.79 -1.14
CA ALA A 137 16.43 -6.37 -1.60
C ALA A 137 16.39 -4.91 -2.02
N ARG A 138 17.56 -4.27 -2.13
CA ARG A 138 17.64 -2.93 -2.71
C ARG A 138 17.21 -2.99 -4.16
N VAL A 139 16.17 -2.25 -4.52
CA VAL A 139 15.50 -2.34 -5.83
C VAL A 139 16.46 -2.04 -6.99
N GLU A 140 17.39 -1.10 -6.80
CA GLU A 140 18.39 -0.74 -7.79
C GLU A 140 19.38 -1.86 -8.10
N ASP A 141 19.58 -2.82 -7.19
CA ASP A 141 20.55 -3.89 -7.35
C ASP A 141 19.97 -5.09 -8.10
N VAL A 142 18.63 -5.24 -8.10
CA VAL A 142 17.95 -6.34 -8.80
C VAL A 142 17.82 -6.00 -10.30
N ARG A 143 18.84 -6.34 -11.09
CA ARG A 143 18.99 -5.95 -12.51
C ARG A 143 19.00 -7.13 -13.45
N THR A 144 18.64 -6.86 -14.71
CA THR A 144 18.83 -7.80 -15.82
C THR A 144 20.33 -7.99 -16.12
N GLY A 145 20.67 -9.03 -16.83
CA GLY A 145 22.06 -9.25 -17.26
C GLY A 145 22.65 -8.11 -18.13
N SER A 146 21.81 -7.27 -18.72
CA SER A 146 22.22 -6.05 -19.45
C SER A 146 22.29 -4.80 -18.57
N GLY A 147 22.06 -4.92 -17.25
CA GLY A 147 22.11 -3.82 -16.29
C GLY A 147 20.83 -2.98 -16.17
N GLY A 148 19.79 -3.28 -16.95
CA GLY A 148 18.49 -2.63 -16.86
C GLY A 148 17.59 -3.21 -15.77
N GLN A 149 16.44 -2.57 -15.53
CA GLN A 149 15.43 -3.07 -14.62
C GLN A 149 14.49 -4.06 -15.33
N PHE A 150 13.90 -4.96 -14.56
CA PHE A 150 12.96 -5.93 -15.07
C PHE A 150 11.61 -5.28 -15.41
N ARG A 151 11.01 -5.73 -16.52
CA ARG A 151 9.67 -5.31 -16.97
C ARG A 151 8.63 -6.43 -16.86
N ILE A 152 9.03 -7.62 -16.45
CA ILE A 152 8.19 -8.81 -16.32
C ILE A 152 8.45 -9.42 -14.95
N TYR A 153 7.38 -9.58 -14.15
CA TYR A 153 7.48 -10.09 -12.78
C TYR A 153 8.16 -11.47 -12.68
N ALA A 154 7.82 -12.40 -13.56
CA ALA A 154 8.44 -13.74 -13.52
C ALA A 154 9.96 -13.71 -13.71
N SER A 155 10.46 -12.78 -14.54
CA SER A 155 11.90 -12.57 -14.74
C SER A 155 12.52 -11.84 -13.56
N PHE A 156 11.83 -10.86 -13.00
CA PHE A 156 12.23 -10.17 -11.78
C PHE A 156 12.38 -11.15 -10.61
N TRP A 157 11.37 -12.01 -10.38
CA TRP A 157 11.44 -13.04 -9.33
C TRP A 157 12.69 -13.93 -9.45
N LYS A 158 13.07 -14.34 -10.66
CA LYS A 158 14.31 -15.12 -10.89
C LYS A 158 15.56 -14.30 -10.52
N GLY A 159 15.59 -13.02 -10.90
CA GLY A 159 16.70 -12.12 -10.56
C GLY A 159 16.81 -11.87 -9.07
N LEU A 160 15.67 -11.71 -8.37
CA LEU A 160 15.62 -11.50 -6.92
C LEU A 160 16.18 -12.70 -6.12
N GLN A 161 16.11 -13.92 -6.65
CA GLN A 161 16.59 -15.13 -5.95
C GLN A 161 18.04 -15.03 -5.47
N SER A 162 18.91 -14.28 -6.16
CA SER A 162 20.31 -14.10 -5.76
C SER A 162 20.49 -13.25 -4.49
N PHE A 163 19.45 -12.58 -4.05
CA PHE A 163 19.42 -11.74 -2.85
C PHE A 163 18.65 -12.39 -1.67
N LEU A 164 18.11 -13.59 -1.91
CA LEU A 164 17.25 -14.29 -0.95
C LEU A 164 17.96 -15.52 -0.33
N PRO A 165 17.61 -15.90 0.91
CA PRO A 165 16.72 -15.20 1.82
C PRO A 165 17.30 -13.87 2.29
N PRO A 166 16.46 -12.88 2.68
CA PRO A 166 16.96 -11.63 3.25
C PRO A 166 17.66 -11.92 4.58
N GLY A 167 18.62 -11.06 4.97
CA GLY A 167 19.32 -11.17 6.24
C GLY A 167 18.36 -11.19 7.45
N PRO A 168 18.85 -11.51 8.66
CA PRO A 168 18.00 -11.51 9.85
C PRO A 168 17.52 -10.09 10.18
N PRO A 169 16.29 -9.94 10.73
CA PRO A 169 15.80 -8.66 11.24
C PRO A 169 16.72 -8.09 12.32
N LEU A 170 16.85 -6.78 12.36
CA LEU A 170 17.60 -6.08 13.39
C LEU A 170 16.74 -5.92 14.66
N PRO A 171 17.28 -6.15 15.87
CA PRO A 171 16.52 -5.92 17.08
C PRO A 171 16.20 -4.43 17.27
N ALA A 172 15.04 -4.13 17.85
CA ALA A 172 14.74 -2.78 18.30
C ALA A 172 15.75 -2.34 19.39
N PRO A 173 16.21 -1.08 19.42
CA PRO A 173 17.05 -0.60 20.50
C PRO A 173 16.23 -0.54 21.80
N GLU A 174 16.79 -1.11 22.88
CA GLU A 174 16.17 -1.04 24.23
C GLU A 174 16.03 0.40 24.71
N ARG A 175 16.96 1.26 24.35
CA ARG A 175 16.98 2.68 24.71
C ARG A 175 17.51 3.53 23.56
N ILE A 176 16.86 4.68 23.36
CA ILE A 176 17.27 5.70 22.39
C ILE A 176 17.76 6.91 23.18
N ALA A 177 19.01 7.32 22.95
CA ALA A 177 19.57 8.50 23.61
C ALA A 177 18.81 9.75 23.13
N ALA A 178 18.28 10.52 24.08
CA ALA A 178 17.57 11.76 23.80
C ALA A 178 18.56 12.94 23.65
N PRO A 179 18.22 13.97 22.84
CA PRO A 179 19.01 15.20 22.78
C PRO A 179 18.80 16.05 24.04
N ASP A 180 19.75 16.96 24.34
CA ASP A 180 19.63 17.90 25.45
C ASP A 180 18.45 18.89 25.24
N ARG A 181 18.14 19.23 23.98
CA ARG A 181 17.07 20.14 23.60
C ARG A 181 16.25 19.54 22.46
N TRP A 182 14.94 19.61 22.63
CA TRP A 182 14.00 19.16 21.62
C TRP A 182 13.50 20.33 20.77
N PRO A 183 13.38 20.16 19.44
CA PRO A 183 12.69 21.15 18.62
C PRO A 183 11.20 21.18 18.96
N GLY A 184 10.52 22.25 18.60
CA GLY A 184 9.07 22.34 18.66
C GLY A 184 8.41 21.30 17.73
N GLY A 185 7.10 21.11 17.85
CA GLY A 185 6.35 20.20 16.97
C GLY A 185 4.85 20.41 17.07
N ASP A 186 4.13 19.92 16.07
CA ASP A 186 2.67 19.86 16.09
C ASP A 186 2.20 18.80 17.08
N THR A 187 0.94 18.85 17.46
CA THR A 187 0.26 17.71 18.09
C THR A 187 -0.43 16.87 17.02
N LEU A 188 -0.56 15.57 17.25
CA LEU A 188 -1.27 14.70 16.30
C LEU A 188 -2.74 15.10 16.14
N ALA A 189 -3.34 15.65 17.18
CA ALA A 189 -4.72 16.16 17.16
C ALA A 189 -4.90 17.34 16.20
N ASP A 190 -3.90 18.22 16.09
CA ASP A 190 -3.94 19.39 15.20
C ASP A 190 -4.01 19.00 13.71
N TRP A 191 -3.58 17.79 13.38
CA TRP A 191 -3.62 17.32 12.01
C TRP A 191 -5.00 16.87 11.53
N ALA A 192 -5.92 16.55 12.46
CA ALA A 192 -7.29 16.13 12.17
C ALA A 192 -7.37 15.08 11.04
N LEU A 193 -6.50 14.07 11.11
CA LEU A 193 -6.34 13.08 10.04
C LEU A 193 -7.58 12.18 9.79
N PRO A 194 -8.28 11.66 10.84
CA PRO A 194 -9.43 10.81 10.60
C PRO A 194 -10.56 11.55 9.87
N PRO A 195 -11.29 10.89 8.95
CA PRO A 195 -12.41 11.50 8.26
C PRO A 195 -13.55 11.85 9.25
N THR A 196 -14.14 13.03 9.09
CA THR A 196 -15.19 13.53 10.01
C THR A 196 -16.48 13.95 9.33
N LYS A 197 -16.47 14.13 7.98
CA LYS A 197 -17.64 14.65 7.24
C LYS A 197 -17.78 13.99 5.86
N PRO A 198 -18.45 12.84 5.80
CA PRO A 198 -18.92 12.00 6.90
C PRO A 198 -17.77 11.24 7.55
N ASP A 199 -17.92 10.85 8.81
CA ASP A 199 -17.09 9.82 9.40
C ASP A 199 -17.53 8.45 8.86
N TRP A 200 -16.84 7.97 7.85
CA TRP A 200 -17.10 6.68 7.21
C TRP A 200 -16.16 5.58 7.73
N SER A 201 -15.23 5.93 8.61
CA SER A 201 -14.28 4.98 9.21
C SER A 201 -14.84 4.19 10.39
N THR A 202 -16.09 4.42 10.78
CA THR A 202 -16.75 3.73 11.91
C THR A 202 -16.83 2.21 11.79
N GLY A 203 -16.72 1.69 10.56
CA GLY A 203 -16.65 0.25 10.28
C GLY A 203 -15.23 -0.32 10.17
N PHE A 204 -14.20 0.48 10.41
CA PHE A 204 -12.80 0.05 10.33
C PHE A 204 -12.43 -0.76 11.58
N ASP A 205 -12.38 -2.07 11.42
CA ASP A 205 -11.97 -3.03 12.45
C ASP A 205 -10.48 -3.40 12.28
N TRP A 206 -9.61 -2.40 12.54
CA TRP A 206 -8.17 -2.54 12.42
C TRP A 206 -7.47 -2.03 13.68
N THR A 207 -6.33 -2.63 13.99
CA THR A 207 -5.42 -2.16 15.04
C THR A 207 -4.09 -1.79 14.40
N PRO A 208 -3.87 -0.52 14.00
CA PRO A 208 -2.58 -0.07 13.48
C PRO A 208 -1.48 -0.11 14.53
N GLY A 209 -0.21 -0.14 14.08
CA GLY A 209 0.97 -0.11 14.90
C GLY A 209 1.78 -1.41 14.90
N GLU A 210 3.06 -1.29 15.21
CA GLU A 210 4.06 -2.36 15.18
C GLU A 210 3.65 -3.58 16.02
N ALA A 211 3.20 -3.36 17.26
CA ALA A 211 2.79 -4.45 18.15
C ALA A 211 1.66 -5.29 17.58
N ALA A 212 0.68 -4.66 16.94
CA ALA A 212 -0.43 -5.36 16.28
C ALA A 212 0.03 -6.11 15.02
N ALA A 213 0.97 -5.53 14.27
CA ALA A 213 1.58 -6.18 13.12
C ALA A 213 2.35 -7.45 13.52
N LEU A 214 3.15 -7.37 14.58
CA LEU A 214 3.89 -8.52 15.12
C LEU A 214 2.94 -9.60 15.66
N ALA A 215 1.88 -9.23 16.36
CA ALA A 215 0.88 -10.18 16.87
C ALA A 215 0.19 -10.99 15.75
N LYS A 216 0.10 -10.45 14.52
CA LYS A 216 -0.43 -11.20 13.37
C LYS A 216 0.47 -12.36 12.93
N LEU A 217 1.75 -12.35 13.30
CA LEU A 217 2.67 -13.44 12.96
C LEU A 217 2.31 -14.75 13.67
N ASP A 218 1.68 -14.70 14.84
CA ASP A 218 1.28 -15.87 15.61
C ASP A 218 0.31 -16.82 14.83
N GLY A 219 -0.58 -16.23 14.02
CA GLY A 219 -1.51 -16.98 13.17
C GLY A 219 -1.03 -17.22 11.74
N LEU A 220 0.03 -16.52 11.31
CA LEU A 220 0.45 -16.46 9.93
C LEU A 220 0.90 -17.82 9.36
N ALA A 221 1.52 -18.64 10.18
CA ALA A 221 1.97 -19.99 9.79
C ALA A 221 0.82 -20.84 9.22
N LYS A 222 -0.34 -20.87 9.91
CA LYS A 222 -1.52 -21.62 9.45
C LYS A 222 -2.09 -21.09 8.14
N ILE A 223 -2.04 -19.77 7.94
CA ILE A 223 -2.49 -19.12 6.70
C ILE A 223 -1.57 -19.52 5.55
N VAL A 224 -0.25 -19.50 5.78
CA VAL A 224 0.75 -19.81 4.76
C VAL A 224 0.73 -21.28 4.37
N ASP A 225 0.41 -22.21 5.28
CA ASP A 225 0.36 -23.66 4.98
C ASP A 225 -0.65 -24.05 3.89
N ALA A 226 -1.68 -23.25 3.65
CA ALA A 226 -2.71 -23.47 2.64
C ALA A 226 -2.89 -22.28 1.70
N TYR A 227 -1.88 -21.43 1.61
CA TYR A 227 -1.99 -20.11 0.99
C TYR A 227 -2.32 -20.15 -0.50
N GLU A 228 -1.75 -21.09 -1.26
CA GLU A 228 -1.95 -21.16 -2.70
C GLU A 228 -3.43 -21.31 -3.07
N THR A 229 -4.18 -22.06 -2.28
CA THR A 229 -5.62 -22.27 -2.48
C THR A 229 -6.45 -21.22 -1.77
N SER A 230 -6.26 -21.05 -0.46
CA SER A 230 -7.13 -20.25 0.42
C SER A 230 -7.10 -18.75 0.08
N ARG A 231 -5.99 -18.24 -0.40
CA ARG A 231 -5.85 -16.83 -0.82
C ARG A 231 -6.84 -16.39 -1.90
N ASN A 232 -7.48 -17.33 -2.60
CA ASN A 232 -8.42 -17.03 -3.67
C ASN A 232 -9.90 -17.02 -3.21
N LEU A 233 -10.17 -17.46 -1.99
CA LEU A 233 -11.52 -17.69 -1.45
C LEU A 233 -11.95 -16.50 -0.57
N PRO A 234 -12.75 -15.54 -1.08
CA PRO A 234 -13.07 -14.32 -0.35
C PRO A 234 -13.95 -14.55 0.89
N ALA A 235 -14.67 -15.69 0.95
CA ALA A 235 -15.48 -16.06 2.09
C ALA A 235 -14.66 -16.62 3.26
N GLN A 236 -13.34 -16.87 3.08
CA GLN A 236 -12.46 -17.48 4.07
C GLN A 236 -11.39 -16.51 4.54
N GLU A 237 -10.92 -16.68 5.78
CA GLU A 237 -9.78 -15.96 6.34
C GLU A 237 -8.45 -16.57 5.83
N GLY A 238 -8.28 -16.59 4.50
CA GLY A 238 -7.14 -17.21 3.79
C GLY A 238 -6.01 -16.27 3.42
N THR A 239 -6.00 -15.03 3.95
CA THR A 239 -4.96 -14.03 3.69
C THR A 239 -4.39 -13.47 4.98
N SER A 240 -3.13 -13.03 4.95
CA SER A 240 -2.44 -12.49 6.14
C SER A 240 -3.04 -11.18 6.66
N ARG A 241 -3.70 -10.41 5.80
CA ARG A 241 -4.14 -9.03 6.08
C ARG A 241 -3.01 -8.14 6.64
N LEU A 242 -1.76 -8.41 6.21
CA LEU A 242 -0.59 -7.62 6.58
C LEU A 242 -0.34 -6.42 5.64
N SER A 243 -1.11 -6.31 4.54
CA SER A 243 -0.88 -5.27 3.54
C SER A 243 -0.87 -3.84 4.09
N PRO A 244 -1.75 -3.42 5.02
CA PRO A 244 -1.65 -2.08 5.61
C PRO A 244 -0.40 -1.92 6.49
N HIS A 245 -0.07 -2.92 7.30
CA HIS A 245 1.11 -2.89 8.16
C HIS A 245 2.41 -2.82 7.35
N LEU A 246 2.47 -3.53 6.21
CA LEU A 246 3.61 -3.47 5.28
C LEU A 246 3.65 -2.13 4.54
N HIS A 247 2.50 -1.52 4.21
CA HIS A 247 2.42 -0.22 3.54
C HIS A 247 2.92 0.91 4.44
N PHE A 248 2.50 0.93 5.71
CA PHE A 248 2.98 1.92 6.68
C PHE A 248 4.32 1.53 7.33
N GLY A 249 4.87 0.38 6.93
CA GLY A 249 6.15 -0.12 7.44
C GLY A 249 6.15 -0.41 8.93
N GLU A 250 5.00 -0.77 9.50
CA GLU A 250 4.85 -1.24 10.89
C GLU A 250 5.45 -2.62 11.12
N ILE A 251 5.74 -3.33 10.04
CA ILE A 251 6.50 -4.58 10.01
C ILE A 251 7.34 -4.62 8.74
N SER A 252 8.55 -5.14 8.83
CA SER A 252 9.41 -5.26 7.65
C SER A 252 9.06 -6.50 6.81
N PRO A 253 9.27 -6.48 5.49
CA PRO A 253 9.13 -7.67 4.66
C PRO A 253 10.12 -8.77 5.06
N ARG A 254 11.26 -8.43 5.64
CA ARG A 254 12.26 -9.36 6.17
C ARG A 254 11.74 -10.13 7.38
N THR A 255 11.10 -9.45 8.32
CA THR A 255 10.45 -10.08 9.49
C THR A 255 9.34 -11.04 9.04
N VAL A 256 8.49 -10.62 8.09
CA VAL A 256 7.44 -11.47 7.52
C VAL A 256 8.02 -12.69 6.79
N TRP A 257 9.08 -12.50 6.02
CA TRP A 257 9.79 -13.59 5.35
C TRP A 257 10.25 -14.65 6.34
N ARG A 258 10.96 -14.21 7.38
CA ARG A 258 11.50 -15.12 8.42
C ARG A 258 10.42 -15.89 9.16
N ALA A 259 9.29 -15.26 9.45
CA ALA A 259 8.17 -15.90 10.14
C ALA A 259 7.49 -16.99 9.28
N THR A 260 7.71 -16.98 7.98
CA THR A 260 7.04 -17.89 7.02
C THR A 260 8.01 -18.83 6.27
N GLU A 261 9.30 -18.71 6.53
CA GLU A 261 10.34 -19.52 5.89
C GLU A 261 10.14 -21.01 6.19
N GLY A 262 10.28 -21.86 5.17
CA GLY A 262 10.15 -23.31 5.31
C GLY A 262 8.72 -23.85 5.45
N ARG A 263 7.68 -23.00 5.36
CA ARG A 263 6.28 -23.44 5.37
C ARG A 263 5.89 -24.02 3.99
N PRO A 264 4.88 -24.91 3.90
CA PRO A 264 4.48 -25.59 2.66
C PRO A 264 4.25 -24.65 1.47
N ASP A 265 3.45 -23.58 1.64
CA ASP A 265 3.14 -22.64 0.56
C ASP A 265 3.93 -21.32 0.66
N SER A 266 5.05 -21.31 1.41
CA SER A 266 5.87 -20.10 1.62
C SER A 266 6.39 -19.50 0.31
N ASP A 267 6.77 -20.31 -0.66
CA ASP A 267 7.23 -19.82 -1.97
C ASP A 267 6.14 -18.98 -2.67
N LYS A 268 4.89 -19.42 -2.60
CA LYS A 268 3.76 -18.65 -3.16
C LYS A 268 3.51 -17.36 -2.38
N PHE A 269 3.58 -17.40 -1.06
CA PHE A 269 3.41 -16.23 -0.20
C PHE A 269 4.54 -15.22 -0.41
N HIS A 270 5.78 -15.67 -0.49
CA HIS A 270 6.96 -14.84 -0.73
C HIS A 270 6.93 -14.15 -2.10
N LYS A 271 6.38 -14.82 -3.13
CA LYS A 271 6.14 -14.20 -4.44
C LYS A 271 5.15 -13.02 -4.35
N GLU A 272 4.12 -13.13 -3.51
CA GLU A 272 3.21 -12.00 -3.31
C GLU A 272 3.90 -10.85 -2.53
N LEU A 273 4.77 -11.18 -1.59
CA LEU A 273 5.57 -10.18 -0.86
C LEU A 273 6.53 -9.46 -1.83
N ALA A 274 7.17 -10.18 -2.74
CA ALA A 274 8.10 -9.63 -3.73
C ALA A 274 7.44 -8.75 -4.80
N TRP A 275 6.11 -8.77 -4.95
CA TRP A 275 5.41 -7.81 -5.82
C TRP A 275 5.66 -6.35 -5.41
N ARG A 276 5.85 -6.06 -4.12
CA ARG A 276 6.17 -4.71 -3.63
C ARG A 276 7.50 -4.22 -4.23
N ASP A 277 8.53 -5.07 -4.20
CA ASP A 277 9.85 -4.77 -4.78
C ASP A 277 9.77 -4.55 -6.30
N PHE A 278 9.00 -5.39 -7.01
CA PHE A 278 8.80 -5.24 -8.44
C PHE A 278 8.10 -3.93 -8.81
N THR A 279 7.01 -3.60 -8.12
CA THR A 279 6.24 -2.37 -8.42
C THR A 279 7.02 -1.12 -8.09
N SER A 280 7.84 -1.14 -7.03
CA SER A 280 8.79 -0.07 -6.72
C SER A 280 9.84 0.09 -7.83
N GLY A 281 10.32 -1.01 -8.43
CA GLY A 281 11.19 -0.97 -9.61
C GLY A 281 10.53 -0.35 -10.84
N VAL A 282 9.22 -0.53 -11.00
CA VAL A 282 8.44 0.08 -12.09
C VAL A 282 8.34 1.59 -11.91
N ILE A 283 7.89 2.06 -10.74
CA ILE A 283 7.74 3.51 -10.48
C ILE A 283 9.07 4.23 -10.38
N MET A 284 10.15 3.55 -9.99
CA MET A 284 11.49 4.09 -10.02
C MET A 284 11.94 4.44 -11.45
N GLN A 285 11.59 3.59 -12.43
CA GLN A 285 11.90 3.83 -13.86
C GLN A 285 10.93 4.82 -14.50
N THR A 286 9.68 4.79 -14.10
CA THR A 286 8.58 5.56 -14.68
C THR A 286 7.81 6.23 -13.54
N PRO A 287 8.31 7.38 -13.03
CA PRO A 287 7.73 8.05 -11.86
C PRO A 287 6.26 8.45 -12.03
N ASP A 288 5.83 8.70 -13.26
CA ASP A 288 4.47 9.07 -13.65
C ASP A 288 3.63 7.87 -14.13
N TYR A 289 3.96 6.66 -13.68
CA TYR A 289 3.28 5.42 -14.11
C TYR A 289 1.80 5.39 -13.71
N ALA A 290 1.39 6.09 -12.67
CA ALA A 290 0.00 6.26 -12.28
C ALA A 290 -0.79 7.19 -13.23
N GLU A 291 -0.11 7.95 -14.07
CA GLU A 291 -0.73 8.92 -14.99
C GLU A 291 -0.67 8.47 -16.45
N LYS A 292 0.37 7.74 -16.83
CA LYS A 292 0.65 7.32 -18.22
C LYS A 292 0.48 5.82 -18.40
N HIS A 293 0.06 5.41 -19.59
CA HIS A 293 0.02 3.99 -19.91
C HIS A 293 1.43 3.40 -20.04
N GLY A 294 1.67 2.26 -19.39
CA GLY A 294 2.92 1.51 -19.56
C GLY A 294 3.14 0.98 -20.98
N ARG A 295 2.07 0.95 -21.79
CA ARG A 295 2.06 0.65 -23.23
C ARG A 295 1.46 1.83 -24.01
N PRO A 296 2.28 2.67 -24.66
CA PRO A 296 1.82 3.92 -25.32
C PRO A 296 0.72 3.74 -26.37
N LYS A 297 0.61 2.55 -26.97
CA LYS A 297 -0.48 2.26 -27.91
C LYS A 297 -1.90 2.40 -27.33
N TYR A 298 -2.03 2.53 -26.02
CA TYR A 298 -3.32 2.77 -25.35
C TYR A 298 -3.55 4.25 -25.03
N ASP A 299 -2.64 5.17 -25.37
CA ASP A 299 -2.80 6.59 -25.06
C ASP A 299 -4.02 7.21 -25.75
N ALA A 300 -4.35 6.72 -26.95
CA ALA A 300 -5.56 7.11 -27.70
C ALA A 300 -6.76 6.18 -27.50
N PHE A 301 -6.71 5.27 -26.50
CA PHE A 301 -7.85 4.37 -26.26
C PHE A 301 -9.06 5.18 -25.79
N PRO A 302 -10.26 4.98 -26.40
CA PRO A 302 -11.43 5.82 -26.13
C PRO A 302 -12.15 5.40 -24.84
N TRP A 303 -11.50 5.62 -23.71
CA TRP A 303 -12.11 5.41 -22.40
C TRP A 303 -13.31 6.33 -22.20
N ARG A 304 -14.32 5.85 -21.50
CA ARG A 304 -15.38 6.69 -20.97
C ARG A 304 -14.83 7.51 -19.78
N THR A 305 -15.09 8.80 -19.80
CA THR A 305 -14.70 9.71 -18.70
C THR A 305 -15.68 9.64 -17.53
N ALA A 306 -15.29 10.16 -16.37
CA ALA A 306 -16.17 10.26 -15.20
C ALA A 306 -17.48 11.01 -15.52
N GLU A 307 -17.43 12.02 -16.41
CA GLU A 307 -18.59 12.82 -16.78
C GLU A 307 -19.60 12.02 -17.63
N ASN A 308 -19.13 11.36 -18.69
CA ASN A 308 -20.00 10.62 -19.61
C ASN A 308 -20.41 9.23 -19.10
N ALA A 309 -19.90 8.82 -17.95
CA ALA A 309 -20.21 7.56 -17.26
C ALA A 309 -20.62 7.78 -15.79
N ALA A 310 -21.08 8.97 -15.43
CA ALA A 310 -21.29 9.38 -14.04
C ALA A 310 -22.25 8.45 -13.26
N GLU A 311 -23.30 7.96 -13.90
CA GLU A 311 -24.26 7.04 -13.27
C GLU A 311 -23.64 5.67 -13.03
N ASP A 312 -22.98 5.10 -14.04
CA ASP A 312 -22.30 3.81 -13.96
C ASP A 312 -21.17 3.85 -12.92
N LEU A 313 -20.36 4.91 -12.92
CA LEU A 313 -19.28 5.11 -11.96
C LEU A 313 -19.84 5.24 -10.53
N ARG A 314 -20.96 5.93 -10.35
CA ARG A 314 -21.64 6.05 -9.06
C ARG A 314 -22.20 4.70 -8.60
N ALA A 315 -22.81 3.93 -9.50
CA ALA A 315 -23.32 2.59 -9.21
C ALA A 315 -22.17 1.66 -8.76
N TRP A 316 -21.05 1.70 -9.47
CA TRP A 316 -19.84 0.93 -9.10
C TRP A 316 -19.30 1.35 -7.73
N LYS A 317 -19.06 2.64 -7.49
CA LYS A 317 -18.56 3.15 -6.20
C LYS A 317 -19.46 2.78 -5.02
N ARG A 318 -20.78 2.69 -5.23
CA ARG A 318 -21.77 2.37 -4.21
C ARG A 318 -22.08 0.87 -4.05
N GLY A 319 -21.48 0.02 -4.88
CA GLY A 319 -21.83 -1.41 -4.91
C GLY A 319 -23.29 -1.65 -5.24
N ARG A 320 -23.75 -1.08 -6.35
CA ARG A 320 -25.11 -1.16 -6.88
C ARG A 320 -25.14 -1.42 -8.40
N THR A 321 -24.25 -2.31 -8.83
CA THR A 321 -24.10 -2.65 -10.26
C THR A 321 -25.03 -3.76 -10.73
N GLY A 322 -25.69 -4.47 -9.81
CA GLY A 322 -26.44 -5.68 -10.09
C GLY A 322 -25.56 -6.93 -10.31
N TYR A 323 -24.27 -6.82 -10.01
CA TYR A 323 -23.33 -7.94 -9.99
C TYR A 323 -22.90 -8.22 -8.55
N PRO A 324 -23.46 -9.24 -7.88
CA PRO A 324 -23.33 -9.45 -6.43
C PRO A 324 -21.89 -9.43 -5.92
N ILE A 325 -20.95 -10.07 -6.61
CA ILE A 325 -19.53 -10.10 -6.19
C ILE A 325 -18.84 -8.73 -6.32
N VAL A 326 -19.22 -7.93 -7.34
CA VAL A 326 -18.71 -6.57 -7.52
C VAL A 326 -19.27 -5.67 -6.42
N ASP A 327 -20.57 -5.76 -6.18
CA ASP A 327 -21.27 -4.95 -5.19
C ASP A 327 -20.79 -5.28 -3.77
N ALA A 328 -20.61 -6.57 -3.46
CA ALA A 328 -20.01 -7.01 -2.19
C ALA A 328 -18.59 -6.45 -1.98
N GLY A 329 -17.76 -6.46 -3.02
CA GLY A 329 -16.41 -5.92 -2.95
C GLY A 329 -16.38 -4.42 -2.67
N MET A 330 -17.19 -3.64 -3.38
CA MET A 330 -17.24 -2.19 -3.21
C MET A 330 -17.81 -1.78 -1.84
N ARG A 331 -18.78 -2.55 -1.33
CA ARG A 331 -19.33 -2.33 0.02
C ARG A 331 -18.35 -2.74 1.12
N GLN A 332 -17.61 -3.84 0.96
CA GLN A 332 -16.51 -4.20 1.87
C GLN A 332 -15.48 -3.07 1.92
N LEU A 333 -15.03 -2.59 0.75
CA LEU A 333 -14.06 -1.50 0.65
C LEU A 333 -14.52 -0.26 1.43
N TRP A 334 -15.73 0.20 1.18
CA TRP A 334 -16.27 1.38 1.86
C TRP A 334 -16.41 1.18 3.38
N THR A 335 -16.81 -0.01 3.81
CA THR A 335 -17.05 -0.28 5.23
C THR A 335 -15.78 -0.50 6.03
N THR A 336 -14.74 -1.11 5.42
CA THR A 336 -13.57 -1.58 6.17
C THR A 336 -12.25 -0.93 5.74
N GLY A 337 -12.27 -0.11 4.68
CA GLY A 337 -11.04 0.42 4.08
C GLY A 337 -10.18 -0.66 3.39
N TRP A 338 -10.72 -1.86 3.16
CA TRP A 338 -9.98 -2.97 2.58
C TRP A 338 -10.86 -3.85 1.70
N MET A 339 -10.26 -4.51 0.73
CA MET A 339 -10.93 -5.47 -0.15
C MET A 339 -10.03 -6.67 -0.40
N HIS A 340 -10.60 -7.86 -0.38
CA HIS A 340 -9.88 -9.10 -0.73
C HIS A 340 -9.28 -9.02 -2.13
N ASN A 341 -8.00 -9.42 -2.32
CA ASN A 341 -7.27 -9.25 -3.59
C ASN A 341 -8.01 -9.82 -4.80
N ARG A 342 -8.59 -11.02 -4.69
CA ARG A 342 -9.37 -11.62 -5.79
C ARG A 342 -10.55 -10.74 -6.19
N VAL A 343 -11.18 -10.11 -5.22
CA VAL A 343 -12.33 -9.22 -5.44
C VAL A 343 -11.87 -7.89 -6.05
N ARG A 344 -10.72 -7.34 -5.61
CA ARG A 344 -10.11 -6.16 -6.26
C ARG A 344 -9.94 -6.39 -7.77
N MET A 345 -9.43 -7.57 -8.16
CA MET A 345 -9.28 -7.92 -9.59
C MET A 345 -10.61 -7.94 -10.33
N ILE A 346 -11.67 -8.48 -9.72
CA ILE A 346 -12.99 -8.60 -10.35
C ILE A 346 -13.65 -7.22 -10.48
N THR A 347 -13.65 -6.42 -9.41
CA THR A 347 -14.25 -5.07 -9.38
C THR A 347 -13.53 -4.12 -10.33
N SER A 348 -12.20 -4.17 -10.39
CA SER A 348 -11.41 -3.36 -11.32
C SER A 348 -11.63 -3.78 -12.76
N SER A 349 -11.65 -5.10 -13.04
CA SER A 349 -11.97 -5.62 -14.37
C SER A 349 -13.38 -5.22 -14.83
N PHE A 350 -14.34 -5.18 -13.91
CA PHE A 350 -15.69 -4.71 -14.22
C PHE A 350 -15.69 -3.24 -14.65
N LEU A 351 -15.06 -2.36 -13.89
CA LEU A 351 -14.96 -0.94 -14.23
C LEU A 351 -14.37 -0.73 -15.63
N VAL A 352 -13.18 -1.31 -15.87
CA VAL A 352 -12.42 -1.02 -17.10
C VAL A 352 -12.86 -1.83 -18.32
N LYS A 353 -13.48 -3.00 -18.15
CA LYS A 353 -13.87 -3.88 -19.27
C LYS A 353 -15.36 -3.87 -19.52
N HIS A 354 -16.20 -3.94 -18.47
CA HIS A 354 -17.66 -3.90 -18.65
C HIS A 354 -18.16 -2.48 -18.87
N LEU A 355 -17.65 -1.52 -18.07
CA LEU A 355 -18.11 -0.14 -18.16
C LEU A 355 -17.27 0.71 -19.13
N LEU A 356 -16.06 0.26 -19.53
CA LEU A 356 -15.10 1.00 -20.34
C LEU A 356 -14.71 2.36 -19.72
N ILE A 357 -14.80 2.48 -18.41
CA ILE A 357 -14.38 3.68 -17.68
C ILE A 357 -12.87 3.67 -17.53
N ASP A 358 -12.25 4.84 -17.63
CA ASP A 358 -10.79 5.00 -17.48
C ASP A 358 -10.33 4.39 -16.15
N TRP A 359 -9.30 3.57 -16.21
CA TRP A 359 -8.74 2.89 -15.05
C TRP A 359 -8.26 3.87 -13.96
N ARG A 360 -7.87 5.10 -14.32
CA ARG A 360 -7.46 6.14 -13.39
C ARG A 360 -8.57 6.57 -12.43
N GLU A 361 -9.83 6.50 -12.87
CA GLU A 361 -10.99 6.79 -12.01
C GLU A 361 -11.10 5.76 -10.86
N GLY A 362 -10.85 4.49 -11.17
CA GLY A 362 -10.82 3.44 -10.18
C GLY A 362 -9.59 3.49 -9.29
N GLU A 363 -8.43 3.78 -9.87
CA GLU A 363 -7.16 3.94 -9.17
C GLU A 363 -7.22 5.05 -8.10
N ARG A 364 -7.72 6.25 -8.46
CA ARG A 364 -7.92 7.35 -7.52
C ARG A 364 -8.94 7.01 -6.43
N TYR A 365 -10.00 6.29 -6.77
CA TYR A 365 -10.99 5.86 -5.79
C TYR A 365 -10.39 4.85 -4.80
N PHE A 366 -9.58 3.90 -5.26
CA PHE A 366 -8.87 2.96 -4.39
C PHE A 366 -7.81 3.67 -3.55
N TRP A 367 -7.12 4.65 -4.11
CA TRP A 367 -6.15 5.47 -3.38
C TRP A 367 -6.77 6.17 -2.17
N ASP A 368 -7.98 6.68 -2.31
CA ASP A 368 -8.70 7.37 -1.23
C ASP A 368 -9.32 6.42 -0.20
N THR A 369 -9.77 5.24 -0.65
CA THR A 369 -10.62 4.36 0.17
C THR A 369 -9.91 3.14 0.74
N LEU A 370 -8.70 2.79 0.28
CA LEU A 370 -7.91 1.68 0.81
C LEU A 370 -6.96 2.14 1.91
N VAL A 371 -6.93 1.42 3.03
CA VAL A 371 -5.93 1.62 4.10
C VAL A 371 -4.53 1.16 3.70
N ASP A 372 -4.42 0.32 2.68
CA ASP A 372 -3.17 -0.22 2.15
C ASP A 372 -2.83 0.29 0.74
N ALA A 373 -3.35 1.48 0.36
CA ALA A 373 -3.07 2.05 -0.95
C ALA A 373 -1.60 2.45 -1.06
N ASP A 374 -0.85 1.66 -1.81
CA ASP A 374 0.56 1.87 -2.13
C ASP A 374 0.68 2.37 -3.58
N TYR A 375 1.50 3.39 -3.83
CA TYR A 375 1.57 4.05 -5.14
C TYR A 375 1.97 3.09 -6.26
N GLY A 376 3.03 2.32 -6.04
CA GLY A 376 3.52 1.36 -7.02
C GLY A 376 2.53 0.21 -7.24
N ASN A 377 2.06 -0.40 -6.15
CA ASN A 377 1.12 -1.51 -6.24
C ASN A 377 -0.22 -1.10 -6.85
N ASN A 378 -0.76 0.07 -6.48
CA ASN A 378 -2.03 0.55 -7.02
C ASN A 378 -1.92 0.80 -8.52
N ALA A 379 -0.95 1.63 -8.96
CA ALA A 379 -0.76 1.97 -10.36
C ALA A 379 -0.48 0.74 -11.26
N VAL A 380 0.44 -0.12 -10.82
CA VAL A 380 0.84 -1.30 -11.61
C VAL A 380 -0.31 -2.29 -11.73
N ASN A 381 -1.05 -2.56 -10.65
CA ASN A 381 -2.13 -3.54 -10.69
C ASN A 381 -3.37 -3.04 -11.43
N TRP A 382 -3.71 -1.75 -11.34
CA TRP A 382 -4.78 -1.17 -12.17
C TRP A 382 -4.47 -1.30 -13.66
N GLN A 383 -3.25 -0.98 -14.07
CA GLN A 383 -2.83 -1.13 -15.47
C GLN A 383 -2.68 -2.60 -15.89
N TRP A 384 -2.32 -3.50 -14.95
CA TRP A 384 -2.32 -4.95 -15.22
C TRP A 384 -3.71 -5.44 -15.57
N ILE A 385 -4.73 -5.06 -14.83
CA ILE A 385 -6.15 -5.38 -15.10
C ILE A 385 -6.63 -4.70 -16.38
N ALA A 386 -6.30 -3.43 -16.59
CA ALA A 386 -6.69 -2.68 -17.79
C ALA A 386 -6.07 -3.26 -19.07
N GLY A 387 -4.91 -3.91 -18.96
CA GLY A 387 -4.16 -4.43 -20.11
C GLY A 387 -3.22 -3.38 -20.72
N THR A 388 -3.04 -2.24 -20.05
CA THR A 388 -2.25 -1.10 -20.50
C THR A 388 -0.84 -1.05 -19.93
N GLY A 389 -0.56 -1.85 -18.90
CA GLY A 389 0.70 -1.87 -18.17
C GLY A 389 1.80 -2.70 -18.83
N ILE A 390 3.03 -2.61 -18.30
CA ILE A 390 4.23 -3.27 -18.86
C ILE A 390 4.17 -4.80 -18.77
N ASP A 391 3.71 -5.38 -17.66
CA ASP A 391 3.52 -6.83 -17.47
C ASP A 391 2.04 -7.23 -17.55
N ALA A 392 1.24 -6.40 -18.19
CA ALA A 392 -0.20 -6.55 -18.18
C ALA A 392 -0.68 -7.71 -19.06
N ASN A 393 -1.78 -8.31 -18.62
CA ASN A 393 -2.57 -9.22 -19.46
C ASN A 393 -2.98 -8.55 -20.77
N VAL A 394 -3.32 -9.36 -21.76
CA VAL A 394 -3.95 -8.84 -22.99
C VAL A 394 -5.33 -8.26 -22.66
N PHE A 395 -5.68 -7.17 -23.30
CA PHE A 395 -6.97 -6.50 -23.08
C PHE A 395 -8.18 -7.43 -23.23
N SER A 396 -8.11 -8.39 -24.16
CA SER A 396 -9.21 -9.35 -24.44
C SER A 396 -9.50 -10.33 -23.28
N ARG A 397 -8.64 -10.41 -22.27
CA ARG A 397 -8.89 -11.22 -21.06
C ARG A 397 -9.85 -10.48 -20.13
N ILE A 398 -11.13 -10.67 -20.35
CA ILE A 398 -12.21 -10.06 -19.58
C ILE A 398 -12.68 -11.07 -18.53
N MET A 399 -12.63 -10.68 -17.26
CA MET A 399 -13.16 -11.52 -16.17
C MET A 399 -14.68 -11.48 -16.22
N ALA A 400 -15.31 -12.65 -16.22
CA ALA A 400 -16.77 -12.77 -16.09
C ALA A 400 -17.12 -12.78 -14.60
N PRO A 401 -17.72 -11.73 -14.00
CA PRO A 401 -17.89 -11.63 -12.55
C PRO A 401 -18.68 -12.81 -11.98
N LEU A 402 -19.72 -13.26 -12.68
CA LEU A 402 -20.58 -14.37 -12.25
C LEU A 402 -19.79 -15.67 -12.14
N THR A 403 -19.09 -16.06 -13.20
CA THR A 403 -18.24 -17.27 -13.21
C THR A 403 -17.10 -17.19 -12.19
N GLN A 404 -16.52 -16.00 -11.97
CA GLN A 404 -15.51 -15.84 -10.94
C GLN A 404 -16.10 -15.99 -9.53
N SER A 405 -17.30 -15.49 -9.32
CA SER A 405 -18.04 -15.60 -8.06
C SER A 405 -18.31 -17.07 -7.69
N GLU A 406 -18.83 -17.86 -8.61
CA GLU A 406 -19.07 -19.29 -8.45
C GLU A 406 -17.75 -20.05 -8.20
N LYS A 407 -16.76 -19.83 -9.07
CA LYS A 407 -15.46 -20.52 -9.02
C LYS A 407 -14.76 -20.36 -7.66
N PHE A 408 -14.90 -19.22 -7.01
CA PHE A 408 -14.22 -18.90 -5.76
C PHE A 408 -15.15 -18.99 -4.53
N GLY A 409 -16.31 -19.65 -4.66
CA GLY A 409 -17.21 -19.94 -3.54
C GLY A 409 -17.63 -18.69 -2.78
N ALA A 410 -18.03 -17.64 -3.50
CA ALA A 410 -18.25 -16.33 -2.91
C ALA A 410 -19.63 -16.14 -2.25
N SER A 411 -20.47 -17.18 -2.11
CA SER A 411 -21.84 -17.06 -1.57
C SER A 411 -21.89 -16.37 -0.22
N ASP A 412 -21.12 -16.83 0.77
CA ASP A 412 -21.11 -16.27 2.12
C ASP A 412 -20.48 -14.87 2.16
N TYR A 413 -19.49 -14.63 1.30
CA TYR A 413 -18.93 -13.29 1.12
C TYR A 413 -19.99 -12.30 0.61
N ILE A 414 -20.79 -12.70 -0.39
CA ILE A 414 -21.88 -11.88 -0.91
C ILE A 414 -22.92 -11.63 0.17
N ARG A 415 -23.37 -12.65 0.91
CA ARG A 415 -24.34 -12.49 2.01
C ARG A 415 -23.86 -11.51 3.08
N ARG A 416 -22.57 -11.56 3.39
CA ARG A 416 -21.97 -10.68 4.40
C ARG A 416 -22.04 -9.20 3.99
N TRP A 417 -21.79 -8.89 2.72
CA TRP A 417 -21.65 -7.51 2.25
C TRP A 417 -22.84 -6.97 1.46
N VAL A 418 -23.77 -7.84 1.07
CA VAL A 418 -25.00 -7.48 0.37
C VAL A 418 -26.19 -8.05 1.13
N PRO A 419 -26.64 -7.37 2.21
CA PRO A 419 -27.71 -7.88 3.09
C PRO A 419 -29.01 -8.19 2.35
N GLU A 420 -29.30 -7.49 1.25
CA GLU A 420 -30.48 -7.75 0.40
C GLU A 420 -30.49 -9.15 -0.19
N LEU A 421 -29.32 -9.79 -0.33
CA LEU A 421 -29.17 -11.14 -0.89
C LEU A 421 -29.03 -12.23 0.18
N ARG A 422 -29.25 -11.93 1.45
CA ARG A 422 -29.01 -12.86 2.58
C ARG A 422 -29.77 -14.18 2.44
N ASP A 423 -31.01 -14.12 2.02
CA ASP A 423 -31.91 -15.26 1.94
C ASP A 423 -31.95 -15.91 0.52
N VAL A 424 -31.14 -15.42 -0.40
CA VAL A 424 -31.04 -15.98 -1.75
C VAL A 424 -30.24 -17.30 -1.70
N PRO A 425 -30.74 -18.39 -2.30
CA PRO A 425 -30.05 -19.70 -2.32
C PRO A 425 -28.71 -19.63 -3.05
N ASP A 426 -27.76 -20.51 -2.67
CA ASP A 426 -26.38 -20.54 -3.22
C ASP A 426 -26.34 -20.61 -4.75
N HIS A 427 -27.20 -21.42 -5.35
CA HIS A 427 -27.24 -21.58 -6.81
C HIS A 427 -27.71 -20.32 -7.56
N ALA A 428 -28.39 -19.41 -6.87
CA ALA A 428 -28.96 -18.18 -7.45
C ALA A 428 -28.20 -16.90 -7.01
N ILE A 429 -27.49 -16.93 -5.90
CA ILE A 429 -26.89 -15.71 -5.29
C ILE A 429 -25.85 -15.04 -6.18
N HIS A 430 -25.22 -15.79 -7.07
CA HIS A 430 -24.22 -15.25 -7.99
C HIS A 430 -24.87 -14.45 -9.13
N ASP A 431 -26.11 -14.79 -9.52
CA ASP A 431 -26.90 -14.11 -10.55
C ASP A 431 -28.40 -14.17 -10.24
N PRO A 432 -28.89 -13.42 -9.23
CA PRO A 432 -30.28 -13.49 -8.80
C PRO A 432 -31.27 -13.01 -9.85
N GLU A 433 -30.85 -12.08 -10.73
CA GLU A 433 -31.69 -11.61 -11.84
C GLU A 433 -31.95 -12.71 -12.87
N ALA A 434 -30.91 -13.42 -13.32
CA ALA A 434 -31.07 -14.52 -14.27
C ALA A 434 -31.82 -15.72 -13.66
N ALA A 435 -31.70 -15.91 -12.35
CA ALA A 435 -32.44 -16.95 -11.62
C ALA A 435 -33.91 -16.58 -11.34
N GLY A 436 -34.34 -15.36 -11.65
CA GLY A 436 -35.72 -14.90 -11.42
C GLY A 436 -36.06 -14.67 -9.95
N VAL A 437 -35.05 -14.47 -9.09
CA VAL A 437 -35.22 -14.30 -7.62
C VAL A 437 -34.60 -12.99 -7.13
N LEU A 438 -34.66 -11.94 -7.97
CA LEU A 438 -34.12 -10.63 -7.63
C LEU A 438 -34.91 -10.03 -6.45
N PRO A 439 -34.27 -9.81 -5.26
CA PRO A 439 -34.99 -9.26 -4.11
C PRO A 439 -35.29 -7.76 -4.30
N ASP A 440 -36.34 -7.30 -3.62
CA ASP A 440 -36.63 -5.88 -3.51
C ASP A 440 -35.45 -5.12 -2.92
N GLY A 441 -35.13 -3.96 -3.50
CA GLY A 441 -34.04 -3.10 -3.06
C GLY A 441 -32.66 -3.46 -3.63
N TYR A 442 -32.44 -4.65 -4.20
CA TYR A 442 -31.24 -4.96 -4.96
C TYR A 442 -31.42 -4.61 -6.43
N PRO A 443 -30.46 -3.91 -7.08
CA PRO A 443 -30.65 -3.44 -8.46
C PRO A 443 -30.52 -4.55 -9.50
N ALA A 444 -31.19 -4.38 -10.63
CA ALA A 444 -30.89 -5.13 -11.85
C ALA A 444 -29.48 -4.79 -12.38
N LYS A 445 -28.92 -5.62 -13.24
CA LYS A 445 -27.62 -5.37 -13.87
C LYS A 445 -27.63 -4.10 -14.71
N ILE A 446 -26.69 -3.21 -14.46
CA ILE A 446 -26.53 -1.97 -15.25
C ILE A 446 -26.09 -2.23 -16.70
N ILE A 447 -25.51 -3.39 -16.98
CA ILE A 447 -25.14 -3.86 -18.31
C ILE A 447 -25.07 -5.40 -18.33
N GLY A 448 -25.50 -6.06 -19.41
CA GLY A 448 -25.32 -7.50 -19.58
C GLY A 448 -23.88 -7.88 -19.88
N HIS A 449 -23.40 -9.01 -19.30
CA HIS A 449 -22.01 -9.46 -19.48
C HIS A 449 -21.62 -9.67 -20.95
N ARG A 450 -22.50 -10.32 -21.74
CA ARG A 450 -22.24 -10.59 -23.17
C ARG A 450 -22.11 -9.29 -23.96
N GLU A 451 -23.06 -8.39 -23.78
CA GLU A 451 -23.05 -7.07 -24.42
C GLU A 451 -21.80 -6.28 -24.09
N ALA A 452 -21.47 -6.19 -22.80
CA ALA A 452 -20.27 -5.50 -22.32
C ALA A 452 -18.99 -6.08 -22.93
N ARG A 453 -18.87 -7.41 -22.97
CA ARG A 453 -17.73 -8.11 -23.55
C ARG A 453 -17.59 -7.85 -25.05
N GLU A 454 -18.68 -7.93 -25.81
CA GLU A 454 -18.70 -7.67 -27.26
C GLU A 454 -18.29 -6.22 -27.54
N ARG A 455 -18.86 -5.26 -26.78
CA ARG A 455 -18.53 -3.84 -26.86
C ARG A 455 -17.04 -3.60 -26.57
N ALA A 456 -16.51 -4.15 -25.49
CA ALA A 456 -15.11 -3.96 -25.11
C ALA A 456 -14.15 -4.51 -26.16
N LEU A 457 -14.42 -5.70 -26.71
CA LEU A 457 -13.59 -6.29 -27.76
C LEU A 457 -13.66 -5.52 -29.07
N LYS A 458 -14.84 -4.98 -29.43
CA LYS A 458 -15.00 -4.13 -30.61
C LYS A 458 -14.20 -2.84 -30.49
N VAL A 459 -14.32 -2.15 -29.35
CA VAL A 459 -13.58 -0.90 -29.08
C VAL A 459 -12.08 -1.15 -29.10
N ASN A 460 -11.61 -2.21 -28.43
CA ASN A 460 -10.18 -2.53 -28.42
C ASN A 460 -9.64 -2.84 -29.82
N ARG A 461 -10.38 -3.60 -30.65
CA ARG A 461 -9.95 -3.87 -32.04
C ARG A 461 -9.82 -2.59 -32.85
N ALA A 462 -10.81 -1.69 -32.75
CA ALA A 462 -10.78 -0.42 -33.45
C ALA A 462 -9.61 0.46 -33.00
N ALA A 463 -9.39 0.59 -31.68
CA ALA A 463 -8.28 1.37 -31.13
C ALA A 463 -6.91 0.81 -31.56
N MET A 464 -6.74 -0.53 -31.59
CA MET A 464 -5.47 -1.16 -31.99
C MET A 464 -5.23 -1.13 -33.51
N ALA A 465 -6.26 -0.93 -34.34
CA ALA A 465 -6.10 -0.76 -35.77
C ALA A 465 -5.71 0.68 -36.15
N SER A 466 -5.90 1.64 -35.22
CA SER A 466 -5.58 3.06 -35.41
C SER A 466 -4.28 3.48 -34.71
N ALA A 467 -3.65 2.60 -33.92
CA ALA A 467 -2.39 2.80 -33.21
C ALA A 467 -1.21 2.22 -33.99
#